data_6733366502f3b4010d6777f03aa0de1d
#
_entry.id   6733366502f3b4010d6777f03aa0de1d
#
_cell.length_a   1.000
_cell.length_b   1.000
_cell.length_c   1.000
_cell.angle_alpha   90.00
_cell.angle_beta   90.00
_cell.angle_gamma   90.00
#
_symmetry.space_group_name_H-M   'P 1'
#
loop_
_entity.id
_entity.type
_entity.pdbx_description
1 polymer ?
#
loop_
_entity_poly.entity_id
_entity_poly.type
_entity_poly.pdbx_seq_one_letter_code
_entity_poly.pdbx_strand_id
1 'polypeptide(L)'
;IRPKHGEFWMTPNAHIAQKQYCPNCIGYTSAWERELREFIEGIGININTNNREILNGKEIDIFIPSFNIGIECNGIYYHSEAVISDKNYHINKTKNAHEKHVQLIHIFEDEWKYKQDIVKSRLKNILHKNDFKIYSRKCEIRNVPNNEVKSFLNENHIQGYVPSKINIG
;
A
#
# COMPACT_ATOMS: atom_id res chain seq x y z
N ILE A 1 -23.06 7.57 -17.20
CA ILE A 1 -22.49 6.33 -16.65
C ILE A 1 -23.43 5.89 -15.53
N ARG A 2 -24.03 4.71 -15.65
CA ARG A 2 -24.87 4.16 -14.58
C ARG A 2 -23.96 3.47 -13.57
N PRO A 3 -23.86 3.96 -12.34
CA PRO A 3 -23.10 3.28 -11.31
C PRO A 3 -23.77 1.94 -10.93
N LYS A 4 -22.98 0.99 -10.42
CA LYS A 4 -23.48 -0.33 -9.98
C LYS A 4 -24.63 -0.25 -8.95
N HIS A 5 -24.82 0.89 -8.30
CA HIS A 5 -25.77 1.10 -7.20
C HIS A 5 -26.96 2.00 -7.57
N GLY A 6 -27.25 2.17 -8.88
CA GLY A 6 -28.38 2.94 -9.36
C GLY A 6 -28.13 4.45 -9.44
N GLU A 7 -29.22 5.23 -9.55
CA GLU A 7 -29.16 6.68 -9.67
C GLU A 7 -29.01 7.35 -8.31
N PHE A 8 -28.23 8.42 -8.25
CA PHE A 8 -28.03 9.22 -7.03
C PHE A 8 -27.91 10.71 -7.37
N TRP A 9 -28.23 11.56 -6.39
CA TRP A 9 -28.12 13.00 -6.51
C TRP A 9 -26.81 13.49 -5.90
N MET A 10 -26.14 14.42 -6.60
CA MET A 10 -24.88 15.01 -6.18
C MET A 10 -24.78 16.44 -6.74
N THR A 11 -24.15 17.34 -5.98
CA THR A 11 -23.89 18.69 -6.48
C THR A 11 -22.83 18.66 -7.59
N PRO A 12 -22.92 19.56 -8.60
CA PRO A 12 -21.89 19.65 -9.63
C PRO A 12 -20.47 19.88 -9.07
N ASN A 13 -20.36 20.67 -8.01
CA ASN A 13 -19.08 20.91 -7.33
C ASN A 13 -18.50 19.65 -6.71
N ALA A 14 -19.31 18.84 -6.03
CA ALA A 14 -18.88 17.59 -5.46
C ALA A 14 -18.41 16.62 -6.54
N HIS A 15 -19.11 16.55 -7.68
CA HIS A 15 -18.74 15.63 -8.77
C HIS A 15 -17.52 16.10 -9.58
N ILE A 16 -17.48 17.38 -9.96
CA ILE A 16 -16.46 17.92 -10.87
C ILE A 16 -15.20 18.37 -10.12
N ALA A 17 -15.36 19.25 -9.11
CA ALA A 17 -14.23 19.84 -8.40
C ALA A 17 -13.64 18.90 -7.33
N GLN A 18 -14.51 18.20 -6.57
CA GLN A 18 -14.08 17.30 -5.50
C GLN A 18 -13.90 15.85 -5.96
N LYS A 19 -14.22 15.55 -7.23
CA LYS A 19 -14.15 14.20 -7.83
C LYS A 19 -14.84 13.13 -6.98
N GLN A 20 -15.92 13.52 -6.31
CA GLN A 20 -16.72 12.57 -5.54
C GLN A 20 -17.54 11.69 -6.50
N TYR A 21 -17.73 10.43 -6.12
CA TYR A 21 -18.48 9.44 -6.90
C TYR A 21 -19.75 9.05 -6.16
N CYS A 22 -20.41 7.97 -6.60
CA CYS A 22 -21.60 7.43 -5.98
C CYS A 22 -21.45 7.25 -4.44
N PRO A 23 -22.32 7.79 -3.60
CA PRO A 23 -22.22 7.66 -2.14
C PRO A 23 -22.15 6.22 -1.64
N ASN A 24 -22.81 5.29 -2.33
CA ASN A 24 -22.76 3.86 -1.99
C ASN A 24 -21.50 3.15 -2.50
N CYS A 25 -20.79 3.75 -3.48
CA CYS A 25 -19.46 3.30 -3.91
C CYS A 25 -18.35 3.93 -3.07
N ILE A 26 -18.63 5.10 -2.49
CA ILE A 26 -17.75 5.85 -1.61
C ILE A 26 -18.04 5.43 -0.16
N GLY A 27 -17.85 4.19 0.18
CA GLY A 27 -17.57 3.90 1.57
C GLY A 27 -16.19 4.47 1.87
N TYR A 28 -16.08 5.73 2.31
CA TYR A 28 -14.87 6.41 2.83
C TYR A 28 -13.50 6.06 2.21
N THR A 29 -13.47 5.48 1.00
CA THR A 29 -12.26 5.01 0.32
C THR A 29 -11.61 6.19 -0.40
N SER A 30 -10.38 6.51 -0.08
CA SER A 30 -9.62 7.57 -0.73
C SER A 30 -9.32 7.27 -2.22
N ALA A 31 -9.02 8.32 -3.00
CA ALA A 31 -8.71 8.13 -4.42
C ALA A 31 -7.50 7.21 -4.62
N TRP A 32 -6.45 7.40 -3.82
CA TRP A 32 -5.22 6.61 -3.92
C TRP A 32 -5.42 5.15 -3.47
N GLU A 33 -6.31 4.89 -2.52
CA GLU A 33 -6.66 3.52 -2.12
C GLU A 33 -7.38 2.78 -3.27
N ARG A 34 -8.26 3.46 -4.01
CA ARG A 34 -8.87 2.87 -5.21
C ARG A 34 -7.83 2.54 -6.28
N GLU A 35 -6.90 3.46 -6.55
CA GLU A 35 -5.80 3.20 -7.48
C GLU A 35 -4.96 2.00 -7.05
N LEU A 36 -4.72 1.84 -5.76
CA LEU A 36 -4.00 0.69 -5.21
C LEU A 36 -4.79 -0.62 -5.43
N ARG A 37 -6.11 -0.60 -5.17
CA ARG A 37 -6.99 -1.75 -5.43
C ARG A 37 -6.99 -2.12 -6.90
N GLU A 38 -7.20 -1.16 -7.78
CA GLU A 38 -7.19 -1.35 -9.25
C GLU A 38 -5.84 -1.91 -9.72
N PHE A 39 -4.73 -1.45 -9.15
CA PHE A 39 -3.41 -2.00 -9.46
C PHE A 39 -3.29 -3.47 -9.06
N ILE A 40 -3.72 -3.85 -7.85
CA ILE A 40 -3.62 -5.24 -7.37
C ILE A 40 -4.53 -6.17 -8.19
N GLU A 41 -5.74 -5.75 -8.50
CA GLU A 41 -6.64 -6.48 -9.38
C GLU A 41 -6.09 -6.58 -10.81
N GLY A 42 -5.49 -5.50 -11.32
CA GLY A 42 -4.87 -5.43 -12.65
C GLY A 42 -3.71 -6.41 -12.86
N ILE A 43 -3.01 -6.80 -11.79
CA ILE A 43 -1.98 -7.85 -11.85
C ILE A 43 -2.55 -9.27 -11.63
N GLY A 44 -3.88 -9.42 -11.67
CA GLY A 44 -4.58 -10.70 -11.59
C GLY A 44 -4.64 -11.28 -10.17
N ILE A 45 -4.80 -10.45 -9.14
CA ILE A 45 -4.96 -10.86 -7.75
C ILE A 45 -6.37 -10.51 -7.28
N ASN A 46 -7.09 -11.49 -6.73
CA ASN A 46 -8.39 -11.28 -6.11
C ASN A 46 -8.23 -10.66 -4.72
N ILE A 47 -9.02 -9.64 -4.43
CA ILE A 47 -9.01 -8.93 -3.15
C ILE A 47 -10.40 -8.93 -2.50
N ASN A 48 -10.41 -8.90 -1.17
CA ASN A 48 -11.58 -8.59 -0.36
C ASN A 48 -11.35 -7.23 0.29
N THR A 49 -12.29 -6.32 0.14
CA THR A 49 -12.17 -4.96 0.70
C THR A 49 -12.95 -4.84 2.00
N ASN A 50 -12.46 -3.96 2.90
CA ASN A 50 -13.13 -3.63 4.16
C ASN A 50 -13.45 -4.87 5.01
N ASN A 51 -12.51 -5.83 5.06
CA ASN A 51 -12.70 -7.06 5.82
C ASN A 51 -12.62 -6.79 7.33
N ARG A 52 -13.67 -7.19 8.06
CA ARG A 52 -13.77 -7.04 9.53
C ARG A 52 -13.83 -8.36 10.29
N GLU A 53 -13.91 -9.47 9.56
CA GLU A 53 -14.06 -10.80 10.17
C GLU A 53 -12.75 -11.28 10.80
N ILE A 54 -11.63 -11.03 10.12
CA ILE A 54 -10.31 -11.52 10.52
C ILE A 54 -9.85 -10.91 11.84
N LEU A 55 -10.04 -9.61 12.02
CA LEU A 55 -9.54 -8.85 13.18
C LEU A 55 -10.64 -8.55 14.22
N ASN A 56 -11.64 -9.42 14.35
CA ASN A 56 -12.70 -9.32 15.37
C ASN A 56 -13.37 -7.93 15.37
N GLY A 57 -13.79 -7.45 14.20
CA GLY A 57 -14.47 -6.18 14.00
C GLY A 57 -13.56 -5.01 13.60
N LYS A 58 -12.24 -5.13 13.73
CA LYS A 58 -11.31 -4.14 13.15
C LYS A 58 -11.18 -4.38 11.66
N GLU A 59 -11.27 -3.31 10.89
CA GLU A 59 -11.22 -3.36 9.43
C GLU A 59 -9.80 -3.59 8.90
N ILE A 60 -9.68 -4.44 7.86
CA ILE A 60 -8.52 -4.48 6.96
C ILE A 60 -8.99 -3.89 5.64
N ASP A 61 -8.34 -2.84 5.15
CA ASP A 61 -8.77 -2.08 3.97
C ASP A 61 -8.76 -2.95 2.70
N ILE A 62 -7.69 -3.73 2.51
CA ILE A 62 -7.55 -4.69 1.42
C ILE A 62 -7.02 -6.01 1.97
N PHE A 63 -7.75 -7.09 1.81
CA PHE A 63 -7.31 -8.43 2.17
C PHE A 63 -7.13 -9.30 0.92
N ILE A 64 -6.00 -9.99 0.83
CA ILE A 64 -5.62 -10.90 -0.26
C ILE A 64 -5.62 -12.33 0.26
N PRO A 65 -6.74 -13.07 0.09
CA PRO A 65 -6.90 -14.41 0.71
C PRO A 65 -5.85 -15.42 0.24
N SER A 66 -5.48 -15.39 -1.04
CA SER A 66 -4.53 -16.35 -1.64
C SER A 66 -3.12 -16.28 -1.04
N PHE A 67 -2.78 -15.19 -0.36
CA PHE A 67 -1.47 -14.95 0.25
C PHE A 67 -1.54 -14.75 1.76
N ASN A 68 -2.73 -14.70 2.36
CA ASN A 68 -2.94 -14.28 3.74
C ASN A 68 -2.29 -12.93 4.05
N ILE A 69 -2.43 -11.98 3.13
CA ILE A 69 -1.88 -10.62 3.28
C ILE A 69 -3.01 -9.63 3.46
N GLY A 70 -2.89 -8.78 4.47
CA GLY A 70 -3.69 -7.59 4.66
C GLY A 70 -2.89 -6.35 4.27
N ILE A 71 -3.52 -5.37 3.64
CA ILE A 71 -2.92 -4.06 3.36
C ILE A 71 -3.76 -2.99 4.05
N GLU A 72 -3.08 -2.13 4.80
CA GLU A 72 -3.63 -0.95 5.44
C GLU A 72 -3.23 0.30 4.67
N CYS A 73 -4.22 1.10 4.33
CA CYS A 73 -4.08 2.34 3.59
C CYS A 73 -4.05 3.53 4.55
N ASN A 74 -2.86 3.95 4.96
CA ASN A 74 -2.70 4.99 5.98
C ASN A 74 -2.66 6.38 5.34
N GLY A 75 -3.75 7.16 5.50
CA GLY A 75 -3.79 8.57 5.11
C GLY A 75 -3.01 9.44 6.09
N ILE A 76 -2.33 10.48 5.59
CA ILE A 76 -1.48 11.37 6.39
C ILE A 76 -2.29 12.08 7.48
N TYR A 77 -3.52 12.51 7.15
CA TYR A 77 -4.33 13.30 8.07
C TYR A 77 -4.90 12.48 9.23
N TYR A 78 -5.46 11.30 8.95
CA TYR A 78 -6.15 10.49 9.97
C TYR A 78 -5.21 9.67 10.85
N HIS A 79 -3.95 9.51 10.44
CA HIS A 79 -2.94 8.72 11.15
C HIS A 79 -1.85 9.61 11.80
N SER A 80 -2.03 10.94 11.81
CA SER A 80 -1.17 11.82 12.59
C SER A 80 -1.35 11.55 14.08
N GLU A 81 -0.29 11.64 14.86
CA GLU A 81 -0.31 11.45 16.33
C GLU A 81 -1.33 12.36 17.03
N ALA A 82 -1.78 13.43 16.37
CA ALA A 82 -2.80 14.34 16.88
C ALA A 82 -4.22 13.74 16.88
N VAL A 83 -4.49 12.71 16.07
CA VAL A 83 -5.83 12.11 15.92
C VAL A 83 -5.91 10.74 16.57
N ILE A 84 -4.84 9.96 16.57
CA ILE A 84 -4.79 8.64 17.22
C ILE A 84 -4.26 8.79 18.64
N SER A 85 -5.14 8.60 19.61
CA SER A 85 -4.78 8.63 21.05
C SER A 85 -3.89 7.45 21.48
N ASP A 86 -3.89 6.34 20.74
CA ASP A 86 -3.08 5.16 21.02
C ASP A 86 -1.85 5.10 20.10
N LYS A 87 -0.68 5.49 20.62
CA LYS A 87 0.61 5.40 19.91
C LYS A 87 0.96 4.00 19.41
N ASN A 88 0.35 2.97 19.99
CA ASN A 88 0.60 1.57 19.64
C ASN A 88 -0.46 0.99 18.71
N TYR A 89 -1.41 1.79 18.20
CA TYR A 89 -2.52 1.31 17.40
C TYR A 89 -2.07 0.43 16.22
N HIS A 90 -1.15 0.93 15.40
CA HIS A 90 -0.64 0.18 14.23
C HIS A 90 0.12 -1.09 14.64
N ILE A 91 0.94 -1.00 15.70
CA ILE A 91 1.69 -2.13 16.24
C ILE A 91 0.74 -3.20 16.77
N ASN A 92 -0.28 -2.81 17.53
CA ASN A 92 -1.26 -3.72 18.09
C ASN A 92 -2.12 -4.37 16.99
N LYS A 93 -2.49 -3.61 15.96
CA LYS A 93 -3.22 -4.15 14.80
C LYS A 93 -2.37 -5.17 14.04
N THR A 94 -1.08 -4.87 13.83
CA THR A 94 -0.13 -5.79 13.18
C THR A 94 0.07 -7.08 13.99
N LYS A 95 0.20 -6.98 15.33
CA LYS A 95 0.30 -8.16 16.20
C LYS A 95 -0.95 -9.02 16.13
N ASN A 96 -2.14 -8.41 16.21
CA ASN A 96 -3.41 -9.14 16.11
C ASN A 96 -3.56 -9.84 14.75
N ALA A 97 -3.12 -9.20 13.65
CA ALA A 97 -3.12 -9.83 12.34
C ALA A 97 -2.16 -11.03 12.29
N HIS A 98 -0.96 -10.87 12.85
CA HIS A 98 0.04 -11.93 12.92
C HIS A 98 -0.46 -13.14 13.70
N GLU A 99 -1.17 -12.96 14.82
CA GLU A 99 -1.81 -14.03 15.59
C GLU A 99 -2.86 -14.82 14.78
N LYS A 100 -3.43 -14.18 13.76
CA LYS A 100 -4.36 -14.80 12.80
C LYS A 100 -3.66 -15.33 11.53
N HIS A 101 -2.34 -15.41 11.55
CA HIS A 101 -1.49 -15.79 10.40
C HIS A 101 -1.67 -14.91 9.18
N VAL A 102 -2.03 -13.64 9.38
CA VAL A 102 -2.11 -12.62 8.33
C VAL A 102 -0.91 -11.71 8.43
N GLN A 103 -0.18 -11.56 7.33
CA GLN A 103 0.87 -10.54 7.21
C GLN A 103 0.22 -9.20 6.89
N LEU A 104 0.31 -8.23 7.82
CA LEU A 104 -0.23 -6.89 7.61
C LEU A 104 0.86 -5.97 7.04
N ILE A 105 0.57 -5.32 5.91
CA ILE A 105 1.45 -4.37 5.22
C ILE A 105 0.81 -2.99 5.34
N HIS A 106 1.57 -2.02 5.84
CA HIS A 106 1.16 -0.64 5.88
C HIS A 106 1.71 0.09 4.66
N ILE A 107 0.83 0.79 3.94
CA ILE A 107 1.19 1.69 2.84
C ILE A 107 0.68 3.07 3.21
N PHE A 108 1.56 4.07 3.17
CA PHE A 108 1.22 5.44 3.48
C PHE A 108 0.90 6.23 2.20
N GLU A 109 0.01 7.21 2.34
CA GLU A 109 -0.43 8.04 1.21
C GLU A 109 0.71 8.76 0.51
N ASP A 110 1.70 9.25 1.26
CA ASP A 110 2.89 9.91 0.73
C ASP A 110 3.80 8.94 -0.05
N GLU A 111 3.95 7.70 0.44
CA GLU A 111 4.67 6.65 -0.29
C GLU A 111 3.99 6.38 -1.64
N TRP A 112 2.65 6.23 -1.65
CA TRP A 112 1.89 6.04 -2.89
C TRP A 112 2.00 7.23 -3.83
N LYS A 113 1.93 8.45 -3.30
CA LYS A 113 1.96 9.68 -4.09
C LYS A 113 3.32 9.98 -4.69
N TYR A 114 4.41 9.76 -3.95
CA TYR A 114 5.75 10.19 -4.35
C TYR A 114 6.70 9.06 -4.75
N LYS A 115 6.38 7.81 -4.37
CA LYS A 115 7.19 6.61 -4.58
C LYS A 115 6.37 5.44 -5.12
N GLN A 116 5.35 5.73 -5.93
CA GLN A 116 4.37 4.77 -6.40
C GLN A 116 5.01 3.56 -7.10
N ASP A 117 6.02 3.79 -7.95
CA ASP A 117 6.70 2.71 -8.68
C ASP A 117 7.45 1.76 -7.74
N ILE A 118 8.06 2.29 -6.68
CA ILE A 118 8.72 1.49 -5.64
C ILE A 118 7.68 0.66 -4.89
N VAL A 119 6.56 1.25 -4.49
CA VAL A 119 5.46 0.53 -3.81
C VAL A 119 4.90 -0.58 -4.70
N LYS A 120 4.63 -0.28 -5.98
CA LYS A 120 4.15 -1.26 -6.96
C LYS A 120 5.14 -2.41 -7.16
N SER A 121 6.44 -2.10 -7.31
CA SER A 121 7.50 -3.10 -7.43
C SER A 121 7.59 -4.00 -6.20
N ARG A 122 7.53 -3.41 -4.99
CA ARG A 122 7.49 -4.15 -3.72
C ARG A 122 6.29 -5.08 -3.63
N LEU A 123 5.09 -4.61 -4.00
CA LEU A 123 3.87 -5.42 -3.99
C LEU A 123 3.95 -6.56 -5.02
N LYS A 124 4.42 -6.30 -6.25
CA LYS A 124 4.66 -7.35 -7.24
C LYS A 124 5.60 -8.43 -6.71
N ASN A 125 6.65 -8.05 -5.99
CA ASN A 125 7.59 -9.00 -5.40
C ASN A 125 6.91 -9.87 -4.33
N ILE A 126 6.21 -9.26 -3.39
CA ILE A 126 5.50 -9.95 -2.31
C ILE A 126 4.43 -10.91 -2.86
N LEU A 127 3.72 -10.50 -3.91
CA LEU A 127 2.65 -11.25 -4.56
C LEU A 127 3.15 -12.21 -5.66
N HIS A 128 4.46 -12.40 -5.77
CA HIS A 128 5.11 -13.26 -6.77
C HIS A 128 4.72 -12.94 -8.22
N LYS A 129 4.48 -11.65 -8.52
CA LYS A 129 4.11 -11.13 -9.84
C LYS A 129 5.25 -10.32 -10.49
N ASN A 130 6.51 -10.63 -10.16
CA ASN A 130 7.67 -10.01 -10.78
C ASN A 130 7.81 -10.40 -12.25
N ASP A 131 8.17 -9.44 -13.09
CA ASP A 131 8.38 -9.65 -14.50
C ASP A 131 9.65 -10.48 -14.79
N PHE A 132 10.64 -10.42 -13.88
CA PHE A 132 11.88 -11.22 -13.97
C PHE A 132 12.46 -11.54 -12.58
N LYS A 133 13.37 -12.50 -12.53
CA LYS A 133 14.05 -12.93 -11.30
C LYS A 133 15.55 -13.05 -11.53
N ILE A 134 16.34 -12.39 -10.68
CA ILE A 134 17.79 -12.52 -10.66
C ILE A 134 18.17 -13.55 -9.58
N TYR A 135 18.95 -14.55 -9.96
CA TYR A 135 19.43 -15.56 -9.03
C TYR A 135 20.74 -15.11 -8.40
N SER A 136 20.87 -15.20 -7.08
CA SER A 136 22.05 -14.75 -6.30
C SER A 136 23.37 -15.32 -6.81
N ARG A 137 23.39 -16.57 -7.30
CA ARG A 137 24.58 -17.19 -7.91
C ARG A 137 25.07 -16.51 -9.21
N LYS A 138 24.31 -15.61 -9.79
CA LYS A 138 24.66 -14.77 -10.94
C LYS A 138 25.10 -13.36 -10.55
N CYS A 139 25.11 -13.07 -9.25
CA CYS A 139 25.50 -11.78 -8.71
C CYS A 139 26.93 -11.86 -8.16
N GLU A 140 27.66 -10.78 -8.26
CA GLU A 140 28.98 -10.60 -7.68
C GLU A 140 28.87 -9.64 -6.49
N ILE A 141 29.57 -9.96 -5.40
CA ILE A 141 29.63 -9.08 -4.23
C ILE A 141 30.82 -8.13 -4.43
N ARG A 142 30.55 -6.81 -4.40
CA ARG A 142 31.61 -5.80 -4.54
C ARG A 142 31.39 -4.61 -3.61
N ASN A 143 32.46 -3.85 -3.38
CA ASN A 143 32.32 -2.52 -2.81
C ASN A 143 31.69 -1.59 -3.84
N VAL A 144 30.67 -0.83 -3.43
CA VAL A 144 29.93 0.06 -4.32
C VAL A 144 30.25 1.51 -3.96
N PRO A 145 30.63 2.36 -4.92
CA PRO A 145 30.88 3.78 -4.67
C PRO A 145 29.62 4.50 -4.17
N ASN A 146 29.80 5.51 -3.30
CA ASN A 146 28.70 6.26 -2.70
C ASN A 146 27.74 6.89 -3.71
N ASN A 147 28.21 7.35 -4.86
CA ASN A 147 27.40 7.92 -5.91
C ASN A 147 26.45 6.87 -6.54
N GLU A 148 26.94 5.66 -6.81
CA GLU A 148 26.12 4.55 -7.32
C GLU A 148 25.06 4.14 -6.29
N VAL A 149 25.46 3.98 -5.02
CA VAL A 149 24.54 3.66 -3.93
C VAL A 149 23.45 4.74 -3.77
N LYS A 150 23.84 6.01 -3.85
CA LYS A 150 22.91 7.14 -3.74
C LYS A 150 21.86 7.12 -4.86
N SER A 151 22.28 6.92 -6.11
CA SER A 151 21.36 6.82 -7.24
C SER A 151 20.43 5.63 -7.06
N PHE A 152 20.98 4.45 -6.83
CA PHE A 152 20.22 3.21 -6.67
C PHE A 152 19.19 3.29 -5.54
N LEU A 153 19.57 3.77 -4.34
CA LEU A 153 18.67 3.85 -3.20
C LEU A 153 17.58 4.93 -3.38
N ASN A 154 17.89 6.05 -4.03
CA ASN A 154 16.88 7.06 -4.32
C ASN A 154 15.82 6.58 -5.32
N GLU A 155 16.21 5.72 -6.24
CA GLU A 155 15.34 5.16 -7.28
C GLU A 155 14.56 3.92 -6.80
N ASN A 156 15.13 3.13 -5.86
CA ASN A 156 14.61 1.81 -5.54
C ASN A 156 14.20 1.61 -4.07
N HIS A 157 14.50 2.55 -3.17
CA HIS A 157 14.19 2.42 -1.75
C HIS A 157 13.19 3.49 -1.28
N ILE A 158 12.20 3.08 -0.48
CA ILE A 158 11.14 3.98 0.03
C ILE A 158 11.73 5.19 0.76
N GLN A 159 12.67 4.97 1.67
CA GLN A 159 13.31 6.04 2.44
C GLN A 159 14.41 6.78 1.67
N GLY A 160 14.81 6.26 0.48
CA GLY A 160 15.91 6.81 -0.30
C GLY A 160 17.29 6.54 0.32
N TYR A 161 18.27 7.36 -0.06
CA TYR A 161 19.65 7.22 0.36
C TYR A 161 19.90 7.78 1.77
N VAL A 162 20.62 6.99 2.58
CA VAL A 162 21.20 7.41 3.85
C VAL A 162 22.72 7.16 3.77
N PRO A 163 23.58 8.15 4.16
CA PRO A 163 25.04 7.97 4.13
C PRO A 163 25.49 6.79 4.99
N SER A 164 26.36 5.97 4.46
CA SER A 164 26.99 4.85 5.16
C SER A 164 28.49 4.86 5.01
N LYS A 165 29.22 4.24 5.94
CA LYS A 165 30.69 4.13 5.90
C LYS A 165 31.15 3.05 4.95
N ILE A 166 30.35 1.99 4.78
CA ILE A 166 30.68 0.83 3.95
C ILE A 166 29.46 0.49 3.10
N ASN A 167 29.64 0.33 1.81
CA ASN A 167 28.61 -0.06 0.88
C ASN A 167 29.04 -1.34 0.16
N ILE A 168 28.23 -2.38 0.31
CA ILE A 168 28.41 -3.67 -0.35
C ILE A 168 27.16 -3.94 -1.17
N GLY A 169 27.33 -4.30 -2.43
CA GLY A 169 26.23 -4.60 -3.34
C GLY A 169 26.60 -5.75 -4.28
#